data_976d7ca197b41d18b543567da051a6b5
#
_entry.id   976d7ca197b41d18b543567da051a6b5
#
_cell.length_a   1.000
_cell.length_b   1.000
_cell.length_c   1.000
_cell.angle_alpha   90.00
_cell.angle_beta   90.00
_cell.angle_gamma   90.00
#
_symmetry.space_group_name_H-M   'P 1'
#
loop_
_entity.id
_entity.type
_entity.pdbx_description
1 polymer ?
#
loop_
_entity_poly.entity_id
_entity_poly.type
_entity_poly.pdbx_seq_one_letter_code
_entity_poly.pdbx_strand_id
1 'polypeptide(L)'
;MICEHVLRWRISEPVVMALQLDRLVSVSRLPNVSLGVVPSGRRMPDFPMTCFSLHDDRLVIVETFHSEITTRDPKDVQLYLDTFERFAAVAVYGDAMRALVEGIRDGFLPQQERS
;
A
#
# COMPACT_ATOMS: atom_id res chain seq x y z
N MET A 1 -3.49 -2.54 -1.29
CA MET A 1 -2.90 -2.53 0.07
C MET A 1 -1.48 -1.99 0.00
N ILE A 2 -1.10 -1.16 0.96
CA ILE A 2 0.19 -0.47 0.97
C ILE A 2 0.80 -0.59 2.36
N CYS A 3 2.12 -0.79 2.46
CA CYS A 3 2.82 -0.73 3.74
C CYS A 3 3.14 0.72 4.10
N GLU A 4 3.02 1.06 5.38
CA GLU A 4 3.18 2.44 5.86
C GLU A 4 4.53 3.05 5.46
N HIS A 5 5.61 2.28 5.56
CA HIS A 5 6.95 2.80 5.28
C HIS A 5 7.10 3.32 3.84
N VAL A 6 6.36 2.75 2.88
CA VAL A 6 6.36 3.21 1.50
C VAL A 6 5.81 4.62 1.39
N LEU A 7 4.80 4.94 2.20
CA LEU A 7 4.15 6.26 2.21
C LEU A 7 5.07 7.35 2.76
N ARG A 8 6.11 6.97 3.49
CA ARG A 8 7.05 7.91 4.10
C ARG A 8 8.31 8.12 3.27
N TRP A 9 8.47 7.39 2.17
CA TRP A 9 9.64 7.55 1.30
C TRP A 9 9.64 8.91 0.62
N ARG A 10 10.81 9.54 0.65
CA ARG A 10 11.02 10.88 0.07
C ARG A 10 11.52 10.75 -1.37
N ILE A 11 10.63 10.34 -2.25
CA ILE A 11 10.94 10.13 -3.67
C ILE A 11 10.85 11.44 -4.45
N SER A 12 10.12 12.43 -3.92
CA SER A 12 9.86 13.69 -4.58
C SER A 12 9.83 14.83 -3.57
N GLU A 13 9.56 16.05 -4.03
CA GLU A 13 9.42 17.22 -3.14
C GLU A 13 8.32 17.01 -2.10
N PRO A 14 8.47 17.56 -0.87
CA PRO A 14 7.48 17.36 0.19
C PRO A 14 6.05 17.73 -0.21
N VAL A 15 5.85 18.81 -0.95
CA VAL A 15 4.50 19.21 -1.39
C VAL A 15 3.90 18.19 -2.35
N VAL A 16 4.72 17.59 -3.21
CA VAL A 16 4.25 16.54 -4.14
C VAL A 16 3.88 15.28 -3.38
N MET A 17 4.66 14.90 -2.38
CA MET A 17 4.34 13.76 -1.52
C MET A 17 3.04 13.98 -0.76
N ALA A 18 2.84 15.18 -0.22
CA ALA A 18 1.60 15.52 0.48
C ALA A 18 0.38 15.43 -0.45
N LEU A 19 0.50 15.91 -1.70
CA LEU A 19 -0.58 15.83 -2.68
C LEU A 19 -0.92 14.37 -3.05
N GLN A 20 0.09 13.50 -3.16
CA GLN A 20 -0.14 12.08 -3.43
C GLN A 20 -0.88 11.41 -2.28
N LEU A 21 -0.53 11.74 -1.04
CA LEU A 21 -1.20 11.17 0.13
C LEU A 21 -2.64 11.65 0.22
N ASP A 22 -2.91 12.93 -0.08
CA ASP A 22 -4.27 13.45 -0.18
C ASP A 22 -5.08 12.70 -1.23
N ARG A 23 -4.46 12.39 -2.38
CA ARG A 23 -5.13 11.62 -3.43
C ARG A 23 -5.49 10.21 -2.97
N LEU A 24 -4.62 9.55 -2.21
CA LEU A 24 -4.92 8.25 -1.64
C LEU A 24 -6.15 8.31 -0.72
N VAL A 25 -6.23 9.33 0.12
CA VAL A 25 -7.40 9.54 1.00
C VAL A 25 -8.67 9.70 0.16
N SER A 26 -8.61 10.52 -0.88
CA SER A 26 -9.76 10.75 -1.76
C SER A 26 -10.20 9.49 -2.47
N VAL A 27 -9.25 8.72 -3.03
CA VAL A 27 -9.53 7.45 -3.72
C VAL A 27 -10.14 6.43 -2.76
N SER A 28 -9.71 6.43 -1.50
CA SER A 28 -10.21 5.48 -0.50
C SER A 28 -11.70 5.66 -0.18
N ARG A 29 -12.26 6.82 -0.52
CA ARG A 29 -13.69 7.11 -0.30
C ARG A 29 -14.59 6.66 -1.44
N LEU A 30 -14.03 6.20 -2.54
CA LEU A 30 -14.81 5.64 -3.64
C LEU A 30 -15.50 4.33 -3.20
N PRO A 31 -16.78 4.11 -3.58
CA PRO A 31 -17.53 2.96 -3.05
C PRO A 31 -16.99 1.60 -3.50
N ASN A 32 -16.24 1.55 -4.60
CA ASN A 32 -15.67 0.30 -5.12
C ASN A 32 -14.20 0.10 -4.73
N VAL A 33 -13.66 0.94 -3.83
CA VAL A 33 -12.27 0.85 -3.39
C VAL A 33 -12.22 0.58 -1.89
N SER A 34 -11.42 -0.42 -1.52
CA SER A 34 -11.07 -0.69 -0.13
C SER A 34 -9.56 -0.58 0.00
N LEU A 35 -9.08 0.51 0.58
CA LEU A 35 -7.65 0.76 0.75
C LEU A 35 -7.23 0.36 2.16
N GLY A 36 -6.28 -0.58 2.23
CA GLY A 36 -5.67 -0.98 3.50
C GLY A 36 -4.22 -0.53 3.57
N VAL A 37 -3.80 -0.11 4.75
CA VAL A 37 -2.42 0.27 5.04
C VAL A 37 -1.91 -0.58 6.20
N VAL A 38 -0.76 -1.21 6.01
CA VAL A 38 -0.11 -2.02 7.06
C VAL A 38 0.79 -1.09 7.87
N PRO A 39 0.45 -0.85 9.17
CA PRO A 39 1.25 0.05 10.00
C PRO A 39 2.64 -0.51 10.30
N SER A 40 3.65 0.37 10.33
CA SER A 40 5.04 -0.01 10.59
C SER A 40 5.26 -0.49 12.02
N GLY A 41 4.45 -0.05 12.97
CA GLY A 41 4.60 -0.40 14.38
C GLY A 41 4.13 -1.80 14.74
N ARG A 42 3.47 -2.50 13.82
CA ARG A 42 2.96 -3.85 14.06
C ARG A 42 3.97 -4.90 13.58
N ARG A 43 3.89 -6.08 14.20
CA ARG A 43 4.67 -7.21 13.73
C ARG A 43 4.21 -7.58 12.31
N MET A 44 5.15 -7.62 11.37
CA MET A 44 4.85 -7.99 9.99
C MET A 44 4.67 -9.50 9.89
N PRO A 45 3.64 -9.97 9.17
CA PRO A 45 3.40 -11.41 9.01
C PRO A 45 4.42 -12.08 8.08
N ASP A 46 5.08 -11.30 7.22
CA ASP A 46 6.05 -11.78 6.25
C ASP A 46 6.86 -10.58 5.75
N PHE A 47 7.90 -10.84 4.95
CA PHE A 47 8.65 -9.78 4.28
C PHE A 47 7.88 -9.32 3.03
N PRO A 48 7.63 -8.01 2.85
CA PRO A 48 6.98 -7.49 1.65
C PRO A 48 8.00 -7.37 0.52
N MET A 49 8.38 -8.50 -0.10
CA MET A 49 9.50 -8.57 -1.04
C MET A 49 9.18 -8.08 -2.44
N THR A 50 7.93 -8.19 -2.89
CA THR A 50 7.56 -7.82 -4.25
C THR A 50 6.18 -7.18 -4.28
N CYS A 51 5.94 -6.40 -5.35
CA CYS A 51 4.61 -5.91 -5.67
C CYS A 51 3.90 -6.96 -6.52
N PHE A 52 2.64 -7.25 -6.21
CA PHE A 52 1.84 -8.17 -7.00
C PHE A 52 0.39 -7.72 -7.06
N SER A 53 -0.29 -8.13 -8.13
CA SER A 53 -1.72 -7.91 -8.32
C SER A 53 -2.43 -9.24 -8.41
N LEU A 54 -3.53 -9.38 -7.68
CA LEU A 54 -4.40 -10.54 -7.74
C LEU A 54 -5.64 -10.18 -8.56
N HIS A 55 -5.96 -11.01 -9.54
CA HIS A 55 -7.14 -10.83 -10.39
C HIS A 55 -8.09 -12.00 -10.12
N ASP A 56 -9.11 -11.74 -9.31
CA ASP A 56 -9.97 -12.75 -8.70
C ASP A 56 -9.11 -13.75 -7.91
N ASP A 57 -9.38 -15.04 -8.04
CA ASP A 57 -8.60 -16.10 -7.43
C ASP A 57 -7.87 -16.96 -8.48
N ARG A 58 -7.64 -16.40 -9.68
CA ARG A 58 -7.19 -17.16 -10.85
C ARG A 58 -5.86 -16.72 -11.43
N LEU A 59 -5.46 -15.47 -11.18
CA LEU A 59 -4.33 -14.88 -11.87
C LEU A 59 -3.54 -14.00 -10.90
N VAL A 60 -2.22 -14.14 -10.92
CA VAL A 60 -1.30 -13.25 -10.22
C VAL A 60 -0.34 -12.63 -11.23
N ILE A 61 -0.16 -11.31 -11.14
CA ILE A 61 0.87 -10.58 -11.88
C ILE A 61 1.89 -10.07 -10.87
N VAL A 62 3.14 -10.52 -11.00
CA VAL A 62 4.25 -10.09 -10.15
C VAL A 62 5.12 -9.13 -10.95
N GLU A 63 5.38 -7.95 -10.40
CA GLU A 63 6.16 -6.92 -11.07
C GLU A 63 7.58 -6.87 -10.51
N THR A 64 8.56 -6.80 -11.42
CA THR A 64 9.96 -6.57 -11.10
C THR A 64 10.42 -5.28 -11.78
N PHE A 65 11.69 -4.88 -11.58
CA PHE A 65 12.18 -3.63 -12.16
C PHE A 65 12.13 -3.60 -13.68
N HIS A 66 12.20 -4.74 -14.33
CA HIS A 66 12.33 -4.80 -15.79
C HIS A 66 11.35 -5.75 -16.48
N SER A 67 10.47 -6.41 -15.71
CA SER A 67 9.51 -7.33 -16.33
C SER A 67 8.30 -7.56 -15.44
N GLU A 68 7.31 -8.25 -16.02
CA GLU A 68 6.16 -8.79 -15.30
C GLU A 68 6.17 -10.31 -15.43
N ILE A 69 5.82 -10.97 -14.34
CA ILE A 69 5.60 -12.42 -14.33
C ILE A 69 4.12 -12.65 -14.11
N THR A 70 3.48 -13.35 -15.05
CA THR A 70 2.06 -13.70 -14.95
C THR A 70 1.95 -15.18 -14.68
N THR A 71 1.21 -15.57 -13.66
CA THR A 71 0.98 -16.98 -13.35
C THR A 71 -0.51 -17.26 -13.13
N ARG A 72 -0.93 -18.42 -13.62
CA ARG A 72 -2.26 -18.99 -13.37
C ARG A 72 -2.19 -20.35 -12.68
N ASP A 73 -0.97 -20.78 -12.32
CA ASP A 73 -0.77 -22.03 -11.58
C ASP A 73 -1.51 -21.92 -10.24
N PRO A 74 -2.45 -22.81 -9.92
CA PRO A 74 -3.21 -22.74 -8.68
C PRO A 74 -2.36 -22.73 -7.42
N LYS A 75 -1.21 -23.38 -7.41
CA LYS A 75 -0.29 -23.38 -6.25
C LYS A 75 0.32 -22.01 -6.04
N ASP A 76 0.77 -21.37 -7.12
CA ASP A 76 1.36 -20.05 -7.05
C ASP A 76 0.30 -19.00 -6.67
N VAL A 77 -0.87 -19.07 -7.29
CA VAL A 77 -1.98 -18.17 -6.98
C VAL A 77 -2.36 -18.28 -5.51
N GLN A 78 -2.45 -19.49 -4.98
CA GLN A 78 -2.80 -19.73 -3.56
C GLN A 78 -1.74 -19.13 -2.63
N LEU A 79 -0.47 -19.24 -2.98
CA LEU A 79 0.62 -18.64 -2.19
C LEU A 79 0.42 -17.12 -2.04
N TYR A 80 0.11 -16.42 -3.14
CA TYR A 80 -0.11 -14.98 -3.12
C TYR A 80 -1.41 -14.59 -2.43
N LEU A 81 -2.46 -15.39 -2.58
CA LEU A 81 -3.72 -15.18 -1.85
C LEU A 81 -3.50 -15.28 -0.34
N ASP A 82 -2.80 -16.31 0.12
CA ASP A 82 -2.50 -16.51 1.54
C ASP A 82 -1.65 -15.36 2.08
N THR A 83 -0.66 -14.92 1.31
CA THR A 83 0.20 -13.80 1.67
C THR A 83 -0.61 -12.52 1.79
N PHE A 84 -1.47 -12.23 0.83
CA PHE A 84 -2.36 -11.07 0.86
C PHE A 84 -3.26 -11.09 2.09
N GLU A 85 -3.86 -12.22 2.41
CA GLU A 85 -4.74 -12.35 3.57
C GLU A 85 -4.00 -12.12 4.89
N ARG A 86 -2.75 -12.59 5.00
CA ARG A 86 -1.93 -12.35 6.19
C ARG A 86 -1.67 -10.86 6.40
N PHE A 87 -1.35 -10.12 5.34
CA PHE A 87 -1.17 -8.67 5.43
C PHE A 87 -2.48 -7.96 5.68
N ALA A 88 -3.58 -8.39 5.05
CA ALA A 88 -4.89 -7.82 5.25
C ALA A 88 -5.34 -7.89 6.71
N ALA A 89 -4.98 -8.96 7.41
CA ALA A 89 -5.35 -9.16 8.81
C ALA A 89 -4.70 -8.14 9.77
N VAL A 90 -3.55 -7.57 9.40
CA VAL A 90 -2.84 -6.58 10.23
C VAL A 90 -2.96 -5.15 9.69
N ALA A 91 -3.59 -4.95 8.54
CA ALA A 91 -3.79 -3.64 7.95
C ALA A 91 -4.89 -2.86 8.66
N VAL A 92 -4.84 -1.53 8.56
CA VAL A 92 -5.93 -0.65 8.98
C VAL A 92 -6.68 -0.15 7.75
N TYR A 93 -7.97 0.10 7.92
CA TYR A 93 -8.90 0.48 6.86
C TYR A 93 -9.77 1.66 7.31
N GLY A 94 -10.51 2.23 6.38
CA GLY A 94 -11.52 3.25 6.68
C GLY A 94 -10.94 4.48 7.35
N ASP A 95 -11.62 4.98 8.36
CA ASP A 95 -11.22 6.22 9.05
C ASP A 95 -9.88 6.10 9.75
N ALA A 96 -9.57 4.93 10.33
CA ALA A 96 -8.26 4.70 10.96
C ALA A 96 -7.13 4.79 9.93
N MET A 97 -7.32 4.21 8.75
CA MET A 97 -6.37 4.30 7.65
C MET A 97 -6.20 5.73 7.17
N ARG A 98 -7.31 6.45 6.97
CA ARG A 98 -7.27 7.84 6.51
C ARG A 98 -6.55 8.74 7.52
N ALA A 99 -6.80 8.56 8.81
CA ALA A 99 -6.11 9.30 9.85
C ALA A 99 -4.60 9.07 9.82
N LEU A 100 -4.17 7.82 9.62
CA LEU A 100 -2.77 7.47 9.49
C LEU A 100 -2.13 8.16 8.29
N VAL A 101 -2.74 8.08 7.12
CA VAL A 101 -2.24 8.69 5.90
C VAL A 101 -2.18 10.22 6.02
N GLU A 102 -3.21 10.83 6.59
CA GLU A 102 -3.24 12.28 6.81
C GLU A 102 -2.16 12.74 7.79
N GLY A 103 -1.87 11.95 8.82
CA GLY A 103 -0.77 12.22 9.74
C GLY A 103 0.59 12.20 9.04
N ILE A 104 0.81 11.26 8.12
CA ILE A 104 2.02 11.19 7.32
C ILE A 104 2.10 12.38 6.38
N ARG A 105 1.00 12.74 5.73
CA ARG A 105 0.91 13.93 4.88
C ARG A 105 1.33 15.18 5.64
N ASP A 106 0.79 15.38 6.83
CA ASP A 106 1.09 16.54 7.65
C ASP A 106 2.57 16.60 8.05
N GLY A 107 3.22 15.46 8.17
CA GLY A 107 4.65 15.37 8.40
C GLY A 107 5.51 15.92 7.25
N PHE A 108 5.00 15.95 6.01
CA PHE A 108 5.70 16.54 4.89
C PHE A 108 5.53 18.06 4.81
N LEU A 109 4.40 18.61 5.26
CA LEU A 109 4.09 20.03 5.14
C LEU A 109 5.03 20.95 5.92
N PRO A 110 5.43 20.66 7.17
CA PRO A 110 6.42 21.46 7.87
C PRO A 110 7.76 21.54 7.17
N GLN A 111 8.17 20.49 6.45
CA GLN A 111 9.40 20.49 5.68
C GLN A 111 9.30 21.46 4.51
N GLN A 112 8.14 21.58 3.89
CA GLN A 112 7.87 22.53 2.83
C GLN A 112 7.92 23.97 3.35
N GLU A 113 7.36 24.23 4.51
CA GLU A 113 7.33 25.55 5.13
C GLU A 113 8.71 26.05 5.54
N ARG A 114 9.62 25.13 5.86
CA ARG A 114 10.98 25.46 6.30
C ARG A 114 11.93 25.74 5.13
N SER A 115 11.56 25.38 3.95
CA SER A 115 12.40 25.61 2.78
C SER A 115 12.01 26.89 2.06
#